data_3bdb9d86a04161d846bc0c142e7c62e0
#
_entry.id   3bdb9d86a04161d846bc0c142e7c62e0
#
_cell.length_a   1.000
_cell.length_b   1.000
_cell.length_c   1.000
_cell.angle_alpha   90.00
_cell.angle_beta   90.00
_cell.angle_gamma   90.00
#
_symmetry.space_group_name_H-M   'P 1'
#
loop_
_entity.id
_entity.type
_entity.pdbx_description
1 polymer ?
#
loop_
_entity_poly.entity_id
_entity_poly.type
_entity_poly.pdbx_seq_one_letter_code
_entity_poly.pdbx_strand_id
1 'polypeptide(L)'
;MKQPIKKRGTSITKNKKKRTVSKTRTVRKTVRIGTSKLEEDFARDFLDKLGVKYIYQFEAKDIGRFYDFAVILNDEMTTGSILLIEIDGGYYHSDPRVVDEGKLNPMQKHNKRVDEHKDRWALMHGIPLIRIWEKDIRENPKMVMEELKKRLYIQDKKVTVTEKKNKRHVNKIK
;
A
#
# COMPACT_ATOMS: atom_id res chain seq x y z
N MET A 1 -69.37 29.29 -56.02
CA MET A 1 -68.00 29.79 -56.33
C MET A 1 -67.20 29.79 -55.05
N LYS A 2 -66.23 28.85 -54.89
CA LYS A 2 -65.36 28.75 -53.67
C LYS A 2 -63.99 29.28 -54.03
N GLN A 3 -63.52 30.30 -53.26
CA GLN A 3 -62.17 30.84 -53.41
C GLN A 3 -61.11 29.95 -52.79
N PRO A 4 -59.89 29.87 -53.32
CA PRO A 4 -58.83 29.03 -52.79
C PRO A 4 -58.05 29.68 -51.66
N ILE A 5 -57.77 28.89 -50.62
CA ILE A 5 -57.02 29.31 -49.42
C ILE A 5 -55.51 29.34 -49.75
N LYS A 6 -54.88 30.50 -49.57
CA LYS A 6 -53.40 30.65 -49.67
C LYS A 6 -52.74 30.02 -48.47
N LYS A 7 -51.92 29.01 -48.70
CA LYS A 7 -51.01 28.42 -47.68
C LYS A 7 -49.79 29.34 -47.52
N ARG A 8 -49.62 29.93 -46.33
CA ARG A 8 -48.39 30.60 -45.93
C ARG A 8 -47.32 29.55 -45.59
N GLY A 9 -46.24 29.52 -46.38
CA GLY A 9 -45.07 28.73 -46.08
C GLY A 9 -44.24 29.39 -44.98
N THR A 10 -44.10 28.70 -43.83
CA THR A 10 -43.15 29.08 -42.78
C THR A 10 -41.83 28.39 -43.05
N SER A 11 -40.83 29.16 -43.51
CA SER A 11 -39.47 28.68 -43.64
C SER A 11 -38.82 28.56 -42.25
N ILE A 12 -38.61 27.34 -41.79
CA ILE A 12 -37.87 27.06 -40.55
C ILE A 12 -36.39 27.03 -40.91
N THR A 13 -35.68 28.11 -40.66
CA THR A 13 -34.22 28.16 -40.70
C THR A 13 -33.68 27.37 -39.52
N LYS A 14 -33.16 26.15 -39.77
CA LYS A 14 -32.47 25.33 -38.80
C LYS A 14 -31.07 25.93 -38.55
N ASN A 15 -30.94 26.78 -37.54
CA ASN A 15 -29.64 27.19 -37.01
C ASN A 15 -28.95 25.99 -36.36
N LYS A 16 -28.05 25.29 -37.09
CA LYS A 16 -27.12 24.33 -36.55
C LYS A 16 -26.05 25.07 -35.73
N LYS A 17 -26.29 25.27 -34.42
CA LYS A 17 -25.20 25.59 -33.50
C LYS A 17 -24.17 24.47 -33.52
N LYS A 18 -23.01 24.72 -34.13
CA LYS A 18 -21.82 23.88 -33.97
C LYS A 18 -21.43 23.89 -32.48
N ARG A 19 -21.75 22.79 -31.77
CA ARG A 19 -21.15 22.54 -30.45
C ARG A 19 -19.68 22.26 -30.65
N THR A 20 -18.85 23.26 -30.44
CA THR A 20 -17.42 23.08 -30.19
C THR A 20 -17.26 22.29 -28.90
N VAL A 21 -17.04 21.00 -29.02
CA VAL A 21 -16.66 20.16 -27.88
C VAL A 21 -15.24 20.54 -27.54
N SER A 22 -15.08 21.42 -26.58
CA SER A 22 -13.83 21.69 -25.90
C SER A 22 -13.40 20.36 -25.25
N LYS A 23 -12.44 19.66 -25.87
CA LYS A 23 -11.73 18.55 -25.24
C LYS A 23 -10.84 19.13 -24.13
N THR A 24 -11.40 19.52 -23.03
CA THR A 24 -10.64 19.63 -21.78
C THR A 24 -10.19 18.22 -21.42
N ARG A 25 -8.96 17.92 -21.80
CA ARG A 25 -8.23 16.74 -21.34
C ARG A 25 -8.12 16.87 -19.82
N THR A 26 -9.11 16.31 -19.11
CA THR A 26 -9.03 16.15 -17.67
C THR A 26 -7.82 15.28 -17.40
N VAL A 27 -6.71 15.91 -17.05
CA VAL A 27 -5.57 15.21 -16.45
C VAL A 27 -6.18 14.55 -15.22
N ARG A 28 -6.39 13.23 -15.29
CA ARG A 28 -6.70 12.44 -14.11
C ARG A 28 -5.55 12.72 -13.18
N LYS A 29 -5.78 13.54 -12.15
CA LYS A 29 -4.89 13.55 -10.99
C LYS A 29 -4.79 12.08 -10.59
N THR A 30 -3.63 11.50 -10.79
CA THR A 30 -3.26 10.27 -10.09
C THR A 30 -3.55 10.59 -8.64
N VAL A 31 -4.61 9.97 -8.11
CA VAL A 31 -4.87 10.01 -6.68
C VAL A 31 -3.62 9.37 -6.11
N ARG A 32 -2.72 10.18 -5.57
CA ARG A 32 -1.69 9.68 -4.68
C ARG A 32 -2.49 9.01 -3.58
N ILE A 33 -2.43 7.70 -3.49
CA ILE A 33 -2.97 6.96 -2.35
C ILE A 33 -2.32 7.64 -1.17
N GLY A 34 -3.15 8.21 -0.28
CA GLY A 34 -2.68 9.21 0.66
C GLY A 34 -1.65 8.61 1.61
N THR A 35 -0.44 9.09 1.46
CA THR A 35 0.62 8.83 2.42
C THR A 35 0.28 9.58 3.68
N SER A 36 0.26 8.91 4.81
CA SER A 36 0.07 9.60 6.08
C SER A 36 1.39 10.27 6.49
N LYS A 37 1.27 11.42 7.15
CA LYS A 37 2.47 12.09 7.72
C LYS A 37 3.25 11.16 8.65
N LEU A 38 2.58 10.26 9.35
CA LEU A 38 3.20 9.27 10.24
C LEU A 38 4.11 8.31 9.47
N GLU A 39 3.64 7.82 8.31
CA GLU A 39 4.42 6.95 7.43
C GLU A 39 5.63 7.70 6.83
N GLU A 40 5.44 8.95 6.38
CA GLU A 40 6.55 9.77 5.86
C GLU A 40 7.61 10.02 6.93
N ASP A 41 7.19 10.37 8.14
CA ASP A 41 8.09 10.58 9.28
C ASP A 41 8.81 9.27 9.66
N PHE A 42 8.10 8.13 9.62
CA PHE A 42 8.70 6.81 9.86
C PHE A 42 9.78 6.46 8.81
N ALA A 43 9.48 6.65 7.52
CA ALA A 43 10.45 6.41 6.47
C ALA A 43 11.73 7.21 6.70
N ARG A 44 11.62 8.52 6.91
CA ARG A 44 12.74 9.41 7.15
C ARG A 44 13.53 9.06 8.43
N ASP A 45 12.81 8.77 9.52
CA ASP A 45 13.44 8.67 10.84
C ASP A 45 13.98 7.27 11.15
N PHE A 46 13.52 6.26 10.42
CA PHE A 46 13.95 4.87 10.61
C PHE A 46 14.57 4.27 9.34
N LEU A 47 13.84 4.16 8.24
CA LEU A 47 14.30 3.44 7.06
C LEU A 47 15.47 4.14 6.36
N ASP A 48 15.37 5.47 6.17
CA ASP A 48 16.45 6.26 5.56
C ASP A 48 17.70 6.28 6.44
N LYS A 49 17.53 6.36 7.77
CA LYS A 49 18.66 6.30 8.72
C LYS A 49 19.34 4.93 8.74
N LEU A 50 18.61 3.87 8.47
CA LEU A 50 19.18 2.51 8.32
C LEU A 50 19.82 2.29 6.95
N GLY A 51 19.60 3.21 6.00
CA GLY A 51 20.14 3.12 4.64
C GLY A 51 19.56 1.96 3.83
N VAL A 52 18.37 1.47 4.18
CA VAL A 52 17.73 0.36 3.49
C VAL A 52 16.94 0.84 2.29
N LYS A 53 16.89 0.00 1.24
CA LYS A 53 16.00 0.23 0.09
C LYS A 53 14.59 -0.24 0.43
N TYR A 54 13.58 0.51 0.07
CA TYR A 54 12.18 0.12 0.29
C TYR A 54 11.27 0.59 -0.83
N ILE A 55 10.14 -0.12 -0.97
CA ILE A 55 9.01 0.27 -1.81
C ILE A 55 7.94 0.81 -0.86
N TYR A 56 7.48 2.01 -1.13
CA TYR A 56 6.39 2.65 -0.43
C TYR A 56 5.05 2.23 -1.03
N GLN A 57 4.03 1.94 -0.19
CA GLN A 57 2.72 1.45 -0.62
C GLN A 57 2.83 0.22 -1.54
N PHE A 58 3.47 -0.84 -1.02
CA PHE A 58 3.62 -2.09 -1.74
C PHE A 58 2.27 -2.76 -1.99
N GLU A 59 1.94 -2.99 -3.26
CA GLU A 59 0.66 -3.55 -3.69
C GLU A 59 0.67 -5.09 -3.71
N ALA A 60 -0.17 -5.72 -2.88
CA ALA A 60 -0.55 -7.12 -3.01
C ALA A 60 -1.74 -7.22 -3.98
N LYS A 61 -1.44 -7.33 -5.28
CA LYS A 61 -2.41 -7.18 -6.39
C LYS A 61 -3.56 -8.17 -6.33
N ASP A 62 -3.29 -9.42 -5.98
CA ASP A 62 -4.24 -10.52 -5.90
C ASP A 62 -5.33 -10.34 -4.84
N ILE A 63 -5.03 -9.57 -3.79
CA ILE A 63 -6.01 -9.21 -2.75
C ILE A 63 -6.43 -7.73 -2.80
N GLY A 64 -5.86 -6.93 -3.71
CA GLY A 64 -6.14 -5.50 -3.86
C GLY A 64 -5.85 -4.70 -2.58
N ARG A 65 -4.75 -5.01 -1.90
CA ARG A 65 -4.33 -4.36 -0.64
C ARG A 65 -2.92 -3.80 -0.77
N PHE A 66 -2.66 -2.76 0.03
CA PHE A 66 -1.35 -2.12 0.10
C PHE A 66 -0.77 -2.30 1.48
N TYR A 67 0.54 -2.55 1.55
CA TYR A 67 1.34 -2.47 2.76
C TYR A 67 2.13 -1.17 2.74
N ASP A 68 2.31 -0.55 3.90
CA ASP A 68 2.94 0.77 3.96
C ASP A 68 4.35 0.73 3.38
N PHE A 69 5.13 -0.29 3.71
CA PHE A 69 6.47 -0.48 3.15
C PHE A 69 6.79 -1.95 2.85
N ALA A 70 7.57 -2.18 1.79
CA ALA A 70 8.31 -3.41 1.58
C ALA A 70 9.80 -3.07 1.55
N VAL A 71 10.53 -3.44 2.60
CA VAL A 71 11.99 -3.27 2.67
C VAL A 71 12.66 -4.36 1.86
N ILE A 72 13.57 -4.00 0.97
CA ILE A 72 14.29 -4.91 0.08
C ILE A 72 15.52 -5.44 0.84
N LEU A 73 15.56 -6.75 1.07
CA LEU A 73 16.62 -7.42 1.82
C LEU A 73 17.79 -7.87 0.93
N ASN A 74 17.53 -8.07 -0.36
CA ASN A 74 18.53 -8.36 -1.39
C ASN A 74 18.04 -7.78 -2.73
N ASP A 75 18.92 -7.72 -3.72
CA ASP A 75 18.58 -7.12 -5.04
C ASP A 75 17.63 -8.02 -5.88
N GLU A 76 17.39 -9.25 -5.48
CA GLU A 76 16.43 -10.15 -6.11
C GLU A 76 15.08 -10.01 -5.39
N MET A 77 14.11 -9.36 -6.01
CA MET A 77 12.75 -9.20 -5.45
C MET A 77 11.94 -10.50 -5.48
N THR A 78 12.46 -11.54 -4.81
CA THR A 78 11.80 -12.84 -4.65
C THR A 78 11.12 -12.94 -3.28
N THR A 79 10.20 -13.89 -3.15
CA THR A 79 9.60 -14.23 -1.85
C THR A 79 10.72 -14.57 -0.84
N GLY A 80 10.76 -13.87 0.28
CA GLY A 80 11.84 -13.95 1.27
C GLY A 80 12.96 -12.93 1.10
N SER A 81 12.94 -12.12 0.03
CA SER A 81 13.87 -11.00 -0.16
C SER A 81 13.29 -9.65 0.25
N ILE A 82 12.07 -9.64 0.78
CA ILE A 82 11.42 -8.44 1.29
C ILE A 82 10.90 -8.66 2.71
N LEU A 83 10.84 -7.58 3.48
CA LEU A 83 10.18 -7.49 4.78
C LEU A 83 9.06 -6.46 4.67
N LEU A 84 7.82 -6.88 4.90
CA LEU A 84 6.67 -5.98 4.92
C LEU A 84 6.59 -5.26 6.27
N ILE A 85 6.25 -3.98 6.23
CA ILE A 85 6.03 -3.14 7.41
C ILE A 85 4.70 -2.43 7.28
N GLU A 86 3.91 -2.45 8.37
CA GLU A 86 2.69 -1.70 8.57
C GLU A 86 2.85 -0.75 9.76
N ILE A 87 2.35 0.47 9.60
CA ILE A 87 2.36 1.48 10.66
C ILE A 87 0.93 1.66 11.15
N ASP A 88 0.64 1.05 12.28
CA ASP A 88 -0.71 0.98 12.82
C ASP A 88 -1.02 2.16 13.75
N GLY A 89 -1.95 3.02 13.32
CA GLY A 89 -2.51 4.09 14.17
C GLY A 89 -3.37 3.51 15.29
N GLY A 90 -3.08 3.89 16.55
CA GLY A 90 -3.65 3.26 17.73
C GLY A 90 -5.18 3.21 17.76
N TYR A 91 -5.86 4.28 17.34
CA TYR A 91 -7.32 4.33 17.30
C TYR A 91 -7.91 3.49 16.17
N TYR A 92 -7.35 3.59 14.96
CA TYR A 92 -7.91 2.97 13.75
C TYR A 92 -7.71 1.45 13.71
N HIS A 93 -6.57 0.97 14.19
CA HIS A 93 -6.21 -0.45 14.24
C HIS A 93 -6.45 -1.08 15.63
N SER A 94 -7.07 -0.32 16.54
CA SER A 94 -7.50 -0.81 17.84
C SER A 94 -6.35 -1.34 18.71
N ASP A 95 -5.30 -0.52 18.88
CA ASP A 95 -4.24 -0.83 19.85
C ASP A 95 -4.88 -1.16 21.22
N PRO A 96 -4.67 -2.35 21.76
CA PRO A 96 -5.30 -2.77 23.02
C PRO A 96 -4.89 -1.91 24.22
N ARG A 97 -3.82 -1.12 24.09
CA ARG A 97 -3.39 -0.13 25.10
C ARG A 97 -4.19 1.17 25.04
N VAL A 98 -4.97 1.37 23.96
CA VAL A 98 -5.73 2.60 23.68
C VAL A 98 -7.22 2.34 23.56
N VAL A 99 -7.61 1.18 23.04
CA VAL A 99 -9.00 0.83 22.71
C VAL A 99 -9.40 -0.46 23.42
N ASP A 100 -10.57 -0.45 24.08
CA ASP A 100 -11.16 -1.65 24.66
C ASP A 100 -11.71 -2.58 23.56
N GLU A 101 -11.15 -3.77 23.43
CA GLU A 101 -11.58 -4.76 22.43
C GLU A 101 -13.07 -5.12 22.51
N GLY A 102 -13.66 -5.05 23.70
CA GLY A 102 -15.09 -5.32 23.91
C GLY A 102 -16.01 -4.23 23.34
N LYS A 103 -15.46 -3.07 22.99
CA LYS A 103 -16.21 -1.86 22.59
C LYS A 103 -15.85 -1.33 21.21
N LEU A 104 -15.33 -2.19 20.33
CA LEU A 104 -14.95 -1.78 18.97
C LEU A 104 -16.15 -1.25 18.19
N ASN A 105 -15.97 -0.09 17.57
CA ASN A 105 -16.94 0.48 16.65
C ASN A 105 -16.93 -0.27 15.30
N PRO A 106 -17.92 -0.05 14.40
CA PRO A 106 -18.00 -0.74 13.12
C PRO A 106 -16.78 -0.56 12.22
N MET A 107 -16.14 0.62 12.22
CA MET A 107 -14.93 0.91 11.46
C MET A 107 -13.75 0.09 11.98
N GLN A 108 -13.53 0.07 13.29
CA GLN A 108 -12.46 -0.70 13.93
C GLN A 108 -12.62 -2.21 13.69
N LYS A 109 -13.86 -2.73 13.77
CA LYS A 109 -14.16 -4.13 13.41
C LYS A 109 -13.87 -4.43 11.94
N HIS A 110 -14.12 -3.48 11.06
CA HIS A 110 -13.78 -3.60 9.63
C HIS A 110 -12.28 -3.63 9.43
N ASN A 111 -11.54 -2.67 10.03
CA ASN A 111 -10.09 -2.58 9.90
C ASN A 111 -9.41 -3.84 10.44
N LYS A 112 -9.82 -4.35 11.61
CA LYS A 112 -9.31 -5.61 12.17
C LYS A 112 -9.42 -6.78 11.17
N ARG A 113 -10.55 -6.92 10.47
CA ARG A 113 -10.70 -7.97 9.43
C ARG A 113 -9.78 -7.73 8.22
N VAL A 114 -9.57 -6.47 7.84
CA VAL A 114 -8.63 -6.12 6.76
C VAL A 114 -7.21 -6.47 7.18
N ASP A 115 -6.82 -6.15 8.41
CA ASP A 115 -5.51 -6.47 8.96
C ASP A 115 -5.29 -7.99 9.01
N GLU A 116 -6.24 -8.76 9.55
CA GLU A 116 -6.19 -10.23 9.56
C GLU A 116 -6.07 -10.82 8.14
N HIS A 117 -6.71 -10.19 7.14
CA HIS A 117 -6.59 -10.63 5.74
C HIS A 117 -5.18 -10.35 5.18
N LYS A 118 -4.61 -9.18 5.47
CA LYS A 118 -3.24 -8.82 5.09
C LYS A 118 -2.23 -9.74 5.78
N ASP A 119 -2.38 -10.00 7.07
CA ASP A 119 -1.49 -10.89 7.83
C ASP A 119 -1.50 -12.32 7.27
N ARG A 120 -2.69 -12.84 6.96
CA ARG A 120 -2.84 -14.16 6.34
C ARG A 120 -2.20 -14.21 4.96
N TRP A 121 -2.38 -13.18 4.14
CA TRP A 121 -1.75 -13.11 2.83
C TRP A 121 -0.22 -13.14 2.93
N ALA A 122 0.37 -12.33 3.78
CA ALA A 122 1.82 -12.32 3.99
C ALA A 122 2.33 -13.69 4.46
N LEU A 123 1.63 -14.32 5.40
CA LEU A 123 1.95 -15.67 5.90
C LEU A 123 1.90 -16.72 4.78
N MET A 124 0.85 -16.72 3.97
CA MET A 124 0.68 -17.69 2.87
C MET A 124 1.75 -17.55 1.80
N HIS A 125 2.26 -16.34 1.57
CA HIS A 125 3.35 -16.08 0.63
C HIS A 125 4.74 -16.24 1.25
N GLY A 126 4.83 -16.59 2.53
CA GLY A 126 6.10 -16.72 3.24
C GLY A 126 6.88 -15.42 3.36
N ILE A 127 6.17 -14.28 3.30
CA ILE A 127 6.76 -12.95 3.40
C ILE A 127 6.66 -12.49 4.86
N PRO A 128 7.78 -12.18 5.52
CA PRO A 128 7.73 -11.66 6.89
C PRO A 128 7.03 -10.29 6.93
N LEU A 129 6.15 -10.13 7.89
CA LEU A 129 5.42 -8.89 8.17
C LEU A 129 5.67 -8.46 9.60
N ILE A 130 5.91 -7.18 9.80
CA ILE A 130 5.92 -6.56 11.13
C ILE A 130 4.91 -5.40 11.18
N ARG A 131 4.22 -5.30 12.30
CA ARG A 131 3.32 -4.19 12.60
C ARG A 131 3.95 -3.33 13.69
N ILE A 132 3.96 -2.03 13.48
CA ILE A 132 4.57 -1.06 14.39
C ILE A 132 3.51 -0.05 14.78
N TRP A 133 3.21 0.02 16.08
CA TRP A 133 2.22 0.96 16.58
C TRP A 133 2.72 2.40 16.57
N GLU A 134 1.87 3.32 16.18
CA GLU A 134 2.13 4.77 16.28
C GLU A 134 2.63 5.16 17.69
N LYS A 135 2.06 4.57 18.72
CA LYS A 135 2.45 4.80 20.12
C LYS A 135 3.92 4.45 20.36
N ASP A 136 4.37 3.30 19.84
CA ASP A 136 5.76 2.86 20.02
C ASP A 136 6.74 3.75 19.25
N ILE A 137 6.36 4.23 18.05
CA ILE A 137 7.14 5.17 17.27
C ILE A 137 7.35 6.47 18.06
N ARG A 138 6.32 6.97 18.73
CA ARG A 138 6.35 8.24 19.46
C ARG A 138 7.03 8.13 20.83
N GLU A 139 6.73 7.09 21.59
CA GLU A 139 7.17 6.94 22.98
C GLU A 139 8.48 6.16 23.11
N ASN A 140 8.74 5.20 22.20
CA ASN A 140 9.87 4.27 22.29
C ASN A 140 10.65 4.13 20.97
N PRO A 141 11.06 5.22 20.29
CA PRO A 141 11.68 5.14 18.96
C PRO A 141 12.99 4.34 18.94
N LYS A 142 13.72 4.31 20.05
CA LYS A 142 14.95 3.50 20.17
C LYS A 142 14.65 2.01 20.13
N MET A 143 13.60 1.57 20.81
CA MET A 143 13.16 0.17 20.80
C MET A 143 12.71 -0.25 19.40
N VAL A 144 11.94 0.60 18.70
CA VAL A 144 11.54 0.36 17.31
C VAL A 144 12.75 0.23 16.39
N MET A 145 13.75 1.11 16.53
CA MET A 145 14.99 1.05 15.75
C MET A 145 15.75 -0.26 15.97
N GLU A 146 15.88 -0.71 17.21
CA GLU A 146 16.61 -1.96 17.55
C GLU A 146 15.85 -3.19 17.03
N GLU A 147 14.52 -3.20 17.11
CA GLU A 147 13.72 -4.29 16.54
C GLU A 147 13.85 -4.36 15.02
N LEU A 148 13.85 -3.21 14.33
CA LEU A 148 14.10 -3.15 12.89
C LEU A 148 15.47 -3.70 12.52
N LYS A 149 16.54 -3.26 13.19
CA LYS A 149 17.90 -3.78 12.98
C LYS A 149 17.98 -5.28 13.19
N LYS A 150 17.35 -5.79 14.24
CA LYS A 150 17.29 -7.21 14.54
C LYS A 150 16.60 -8.01 13.44
N ARG A 151 15.45 -7.55 12.95
CA ARG A 151 14.69 -8.20 11.88
C ARG A 151 15.43 -8.22 10.55
N LEU A 152 16.01 -7.08 10.18
CA LEU A 152 16.81 -6.95 8.96
C LEU A 152 18.07 -7.84 9.01
N TYR A 153 18.77 -7.87 10.12
CA TYR A 153 19.96 -8.67 10.29
C TYR A 153 19.68 -10.19 10.30
N ILE A 154 18.58 -10.65 10.91
CA ILE A 154 18.17 -12.06 10.92
C ILE A 154 17.84 -12.55 9.50
N GLN A 155 17.19 -11.72 8.69
CA GLN A 155 16.87 -12.07 7.30
C GLN A 155 18.13 -12.28 6.46
N ASP A 156 19.10 -11.36 6.52
CA ASP A 156 20.38 -11.48 5.83
C ASP A 156 21.13 -12.77 6.20
N LYS A 157 21.14 -13.15 7.48
CA LYS A 157 21.79 -14.40 7.92
C LYS A 157 21.14 -15.66 7.34
N LYS A 158 19.81 -15.67 7.19
CA LYS A 158 19.10 -16.83 6.62
C LYS A 158 19.44 -17.03 5.14
N VAL A 159 19.49 -15.95 4.37
CA VAL A 159 19.84 -16.00 2.94
C VAL A 159 21.26 -16.53 2.75
N THR A 160 22.23 -16.02 3.53
CA THR A 160 23.63 -16.48 3.45
C THR A 160 23.82 -17.97 3.77
N VAL A 161 23.02 -18.53 4.68
CA VAL A 161 23.09 -19.96 5.04
C VAL A 161 22.55 -20.84 3.91
N THR A 162 21.49 -20.40 3.22
CA THR A 162 20.89 -21.16 2.10
C THR A 162 21.83 -21.22 0.90
N GLU A 163 22.47 -20.11 0.56
CA GLU A 163 23.47 -20.05 -0.52
C GLU A 163 24.69 -20.93 -0.25
N LYS A 164 25.21 -20.93 0.99
CA LYS A 164 26.33 -21.80 1.37
C LYS A 164 25.99 -23.29 1.30
N LYS A 165 24.75 -23.68 1.64
CA LYS A 165 24.30 -25.08 1.50
C LYS A 165 24.19 -25.47 0.03
N ASN A 166 23.69 -24.65 -0.84
CA ASN A 166 23.59 -24.93 -2.27
C ASN A 166 24.96 -25.02 -2.94
N LYS A 167 25.92 -24.14 -2.61
CA LYS A 167 27.29 -24.22 -3.13
C LYS A 167 28.00 -25.50 -2.69
N ARG A 168 27.76 -26.00 -1.47
CA ARG A 168 28.35 -27.28 -1.00
C ARG A 168 27.75 -28.52 -1.68
N HIS A 169 26.49 -28.44 -2.13
CA HIS A 169 25.85 -29.56 -2.84
C HIS A 169 26.32 -29.65 -4.30
N VAL A 170 26.55 -28.57 -4.97
CA VAL A 170 27.07 -28.52 -6.35
C VAL A 170 28.50 -29.02 -6.43
N ASN A 171 29.33 -28.76 -5.41
CA ASN A 171 30.72 -29.20 -5.40
C ASN A 171 30.91 -30.70 -5.02
N LYS A 172 29.83 -31.42 -4.62
CA LYS A 172 29.86 -32.86 -4.36
C LYS A 172 29.48 -33.74 -5.57
N ILE A 173 29.05 -33.11 -6.67
CA ILE A 173 28.58 -33.82 -7.89
C ILE A 173 29.61 -33.72 -9.02
N LYS A 174 30.75 -33.12 -8.77
CA LYS A 174 31.92 -33.15 -9.65
C LYS A 174 32.98 -34.07 -9.02
#